data_63cba91ae1f05423e4f0dc850d5509d8
#
_entry.id   63cba91ae1f05423e4f0dc850d5509d8
#
_cell.length_a   1.000
_cell.length_b   1.000
_cell.length_c   1.000
_cell.angle_alpha   90.00
_cell.angle_beta   90.00
_cell.angle_gamma   90.00
#
_symmetry.space_group_name_H-M   'P 1'
#
loop_
_entity.id
_entity.type
_entity.pdbx_description
1 polymer ?
#
loop_
_entity_poly.entity_id
_entity_poly.type
_entity_poly.pdbx_seq_one_letter_code
_entity_poly.pdbx_strand_id
1 'polypeptide(L)'
;LPVYGGQPIERQIRALRNNVQIVIGTPGRLIDHINRGTIHLDHIKFLVLDEADEMLDMGFVDDIEEIMRSLPVERQTLLFSATMPRPILSLTKKYMKAPKNVTISKEELTVPLIEQYYFETKDKVEGLCRLLDAEIDGKLIIFCRTKKGVDDLSIALSSRGYMAEGLHGDLSQNQRDRVMKKFREGAVDVLIATDVAARGIDVDNITHVINFDIPQDPESYVHRIGRTGRAGNTGVAMTFITPREFRQLKLIERTVKTKIQRRQLPTAANVIERQRDQIISKMQTVLELNAYHDYMPIAESLLDDYSAEEVAAAALKLMQE
;
A
#
# COMPACT_ATOMS: atom_id res chain seq x y z
N LEU A 1 -6.72 14.74 18.23
CA LEU A 1 -6.74 15.66 17.08
C LEU A 1 -5.61 15.33 16.13
N PRO A 2 -5.86 15.08 14.85
CA PRO A 2 -4.82 14.99 13.82
C PRO A 2 -4.31 16.42 13.45
N VAL A 3 -2.98 16.58 13.41
CA VAL A 3 -2.27 17.83 13.12
C VAL A 3 -1.20 17.55 12.06
N TYR A 4 -1.53 17.80 10.78
CA TYR A 4 -0.66 17.48 9.64
C TYR A 4 -0.79 18.52 8.53
N GLY A 5 0.18 18.55 7.63
CA GLY A 5 0.24 19.47 6.50
C GLY A 5 -0.85 19.21 5.45
N GLY A 6 -1.03 20.18 4.52
CA GLY A 6 -2.02 20.07 3.43
C GLY A 6 -3.47 20.36 3.82
N GLN A 7 -3.76 20.50 5.13
CA GLN A 7 -5.07 20.91 5.64
C GLN A 7 -5.05 22.40 6.06
N PRO A 8 -6.18 23.14 5.97
CA PRO A 8 -6.28 24.50 6.48
C PRO A 8 -5.94 24.57 7.97
N ILE A 9 -4.94 25.38 8.31
CA ILE A 9 -4.42 25.46 9.68
C ILE A 9 -5.46 26.02 10.67
N GLU A 10 -6.37 26.86 10.20
CA GLU A 10 -7.41 27.49 11.01
C GLU A 10 -8.36 26.45 11.64
N ARG A 11 -8.60 25.31 10.97
CA ARG A 11 -9.38 24.21 11.54
C ARG A 11 -8.66 23.58 12.72
N GLN A 12 -7.35 23.38 12.58
CA GLN A 12 -6.52 22.80 13.63
C GLN A 12 -6.40 23.77 14.81
N ILE A 13 -6.19 25.07 14.57
CA ILE A 13 -6.16 26.11 15.62
C ILE A 13 -7.47 26.12 16.41
N ARG A 14 -8.62 26.12 15.73
CA ARG A 14 -9.93 26.09 16.41
C ARG A 14 -10.11 24.83 17.25
N ALA A 15 -9.69 23.68 16.74
CA ALA A 15 -9.78 22.42 17.46
C ALA A 15 -8.86 22.37 18.68
N LEU A 16 -7.62 22.88 18.57
CA LEU A 16 -6.66 22.95 19.67
C LEU A 16 -7.15 23.80 20.85
N ARG A 17 -8.00 24.80 20.61
CA ARG A 17 -8.61 25.64 21.67
C ARG A 17 -9.61 24.86 22.55
N ASN A 18 -10.04 23.68 22.15
CA ASN A 18 -11.05 22.86 22.83
C ASN A 18 -10.44 21.81 23.79
N ASN A 19 -9.31 22.08 24.43
CA ASN A 19 -8.65 21.20 25.41
C ASN A 19 -8.47 19.76 24.90
N VAL A 20 -7.82 19.60 23.76
CA VAL A 20 -7.51 18.30 23.16
C VAL A 20 -6.52 17.54 24.04
N GLN A 21 -6.84 16.29 24.41
CA GLN A 21 -6.00 15.45 25.26
C GLN A 21 -4.91 14.70 24.48
N ILE A 22 -5.17 14.36 23.22
CA ILE A 22 -4.24 13.61 22.36
C ILE A 22 -4.08 14.38 21.04
N VAL A 23 -2.85 14.69 20.69
CA VAL A 23 -2.48 15.26 19.40
C VAL A 23 -1.63 14.24 18.66
N ILE A 24 -2.02 13.93 17.42
CA ILE A 24 -1.24 13.09 16.50
C ILE A 24 -0.77 13.98 15.36
N GLY A 25 0.53 14.19 15.24
CA GLY A 25 1.05 15.20 14.34
C GLY A 25 2.23 14.74 13.50
N THR A 26 2.37 15.40 12.34
CA THR A 26 3.60 15.33 11.54
C THR A 26 4.56 16.44 11.97
N PRO A 27 5.90 16.22 11.97
CA PRO A 27 6.87 17.16 12.55
C PRO A 27 6.70 18.59 12.05
N GLY A 28 6.75 18.84 10.75
CA GLY A 28 6.70 20.19 10.22
C GLY A 28 5.43 20.98 10.56
N ARG A 29 4.24 20.33 10.65
CA ARG A 29 3.00 21.02 11.05
C ARG A 29 2.96 21.29 12.56
N LEU A 30 3.54 20.40 13.38
CA LEU A 30 3.69 20.67 14.82
C LEU A 30 4.60 21.87 15.06
N ILE A 31 5.72 21.97 14.37
CA ILE A 31 6.64 23.11 14.43
C ILE A 31 5.93 24.42 14.00
N ASP A 32 5.14 24.38 12.93
CA ASP A 32 4.34 25.55 12.52
C ASP A 32 3.39 26.04 13.63
N HIS A 33 2.72 25.10 14.33
CA HIS A 33 1.89 25.44 15.48
C HIS A 33 2.69 25.93 16.70
N ILE A 34 3.88 25.35 16.97
CA ILE A 34 4.77 25.80 18.04
C ILE A 34 5.23 27.22 17.77
N ASN A 35 5.72 27.50 16.56
CA ASN A 35 6.22 28.83 16.16
C ASN A 35 5.14 29.90 16.15
N ARG A 36 3.88 29.51 15.91
CA ARG A 36 2.71 30.42 15.99
C ARG A 36 2.15 30.58 17.41
N GLY A 37 2.63 29.81 18.38
CA GLY A 37 2.07 29.78 19.73
C GLY A 37 0.62 29.30 19.79
N THR A 38 0.18 28.47 18.82
CA THR A 38 -1.20 27.97 18.72
C THR A 38 -1.40 26.58 19.32
N ILE A 39 -0.31 25.94 19.75
CA ILE A 39 -0.30 24.72 20.55
C ILE A 39 0.46 24.99 21.84
N HIS A 40 -0.09 24.52 22.97
CA HIS A 40 0.52 24.63 24.29
C HIS A 40 1.02 23.26 24.72
N LEU A 41 2.33 23.12 24.89
CA LEU A 41 2.98 21.84 25.16
C LEU A 41 3.42 21.69 26.62
N ASP A 42 3.23 22.72 27.45
CA ASP A 42 3.74 22.82 28.83
C ASP A 42 3.24 21.71 29.77
N HIS A 43 2.12 21.08 29.43
CA HIS A 43 1.49 20.03 30.24
C HIS A 43 1.56 18.64 29.61
N ILE A 44 2.40 18.45 28.57
CA ILE A 44 2.56 17.15 27.91
C ILE A 44 3.25 16.18 28.89
N LYS A 45 2.58 15.06 29.17
CA LYS A 45 3.07 13.98 30.03
C LYS A 45 3.66 12.82 29.22
N PHE A 46 3.22 12.63 28.00
CA PHE A 46 3.62 11.53 27.13
C PHE A 46 4.03 12.07 25.76
N LEU A 47 5.19 11.63 25.27
CA LEU A 47 5.60 11.78 23.89
C LEU A 47 5.74 10.39 23.28
N VAL A 48 5.15 10.19 22.12
CA VAL A 48 5.32 8.97 21.34
C VAL A 48 5.93 9.34 20.00
N LEU A 49 7.07 8.77 19.67
CA LEU A 49 7.67 8.79 18.34
C LEU A 49 7.43 7.43 17.72
N ASP A 50 6.70 7.40 16.63
CA ASP A 50 6.36 6.18 15.89
C ASP A 50 7.03 6.18 14.52
N GLU A 51 7.48 5.01 14.05
CA GLU A 51 8.26 4.86 12.82
C GLU A 51 9.48 5.82 12.79
N ALA A 52 10.28 5.85 13.87
CA ALA A 52 11.36 6.83 14.04
C ALA A 52 12.46 6.71 12.97
N ASP A 53 12.76 5.50 12.51
CA ASP A 53 13.65 5.23 11.37
C ASP A 53 13.13 5.84 10.06
N GLU A 54 11.84 5.73 9.81
CA GLU A 54 11.19 6.34 8.66
C GLU A 54 11.25 7.88 8.70
N MET A 55 11.07 8.47 9.88
CA MET A 55 11.24 9.90 10.05
C MET A 55 12.68 10.37 9.79
N LEU A 56 13.68 9.51 10.14
CA LEU A 56 15.08 9.76 9.83
C LEU A 56 15.31 9.77 8.30
N ASP A 57 14.80 8.77 7.59
CA ASP A 57 14.93 8.64 6.14
C ASP A 57 14.28 9.81 5.38
N MET A 58 13.24 10.40 5.98
CA MET A 58 12.60 11.61 5.48
C MET A 58 13.36 12.91 5.83
N GLY A 59 14.44 12.82 6.60
CA GLY A 59 15.25 13.99 7.02
C GLY A 59 14.68 14.80 8.19
N PHE A 60 13.71 14.25 8.94
CA PHE A 60 13.04 14.97 10.04
C PHE A 60 13.78 14.92 11.38
N VAL A 61 15.05 14.54 11.43
CA VAL A 61 15.81 14.45 12.70
C VAL A 61 15.86 15.78 13.42
N ASP A 62 16.18 16.85 12.71
CA ASP A 62 16.28 18.19 13.27
C ASP A 62 14.90 18.70 13.74
N ASP A 63 13.86 18.41 12.97
CA ASP A 63 12.47 18.76 13.32
C ASP A 63 12.03 18.04 14.61
N ILE A 64 12.37 16.75 14.74
CA ILE A 64 12.08 15.98 15.95
C ILE A 64 12.82 16.57 17.14
N GLU A 65 14.10 16.93 16.99
CA GLU A 65 14.86 17.60 18.04
C GLU A 65 14.25 18.93 18.45
N GLU A 66 13.78 19.74 17.51
CA GLU A 66 13.12 21.03 17.79
C GLU A 66 11.85 20.81 18.61
N ILE A 67 11.01 19.85 18.22
CA ILE A 67 9.80 19.47 18.97
C ILE A 67 10.19 19.00 20.39
N MET A 68 11.19 18.11 20.52
CA MET A 68 11.60 17.59 21.82
C MET A 68 12.13 18.65 22.79
N ARG A 69 12.79 19.69 22.26
CA ARG A 69 13.25 20.85 23.06
C ARG A 69 12.10 21.72 23.58
N SER A 70 10.97 21.74 22.85
CA SER A 70 9.77 22.52 23.20
C SER A 70 8.87 21.82 24.23
N LEU A 71 9.21 20.58 24.64
CA LEU A 71 8.42 19.77 25.55
C LEU A 71 8.99 19.84 26.98
N PRO A 72 8.16 19.64 28.04
CA PRO A 72 8.62 19.54 29.41
C PRO A 72 9.68 18.47 29.59
N VAL A 73 10.66 18.72 30.49
CA VAL A 73 11.71 17.74 30.84
C VAL A 73 11.12 16.54 31.56
N GLU A 74 10.11 16.76 32.40
CA GLU A 74 9.38 15.71 33.11
C GLU A 74 8.26 15.16 32.24
N ARG A 75 8.56 14.12 31.48
CA ARG A 75 7.61 13.39 30.64
C ARG A 75 8.05 11.95 30.46
N GLN A 76 7.13 11.09 30.12
CA GLN A 76 7.45 9.77 29.58
C GLN A 76 7.61 9.87 28.06
N THR A 77 8.72 9.35 27.54
CA THR A 77 8.95 9.27 26.09
C THR A 77 8.99 7.82 25.67
N LEU A 78 8.19 7.48 24.65
CA LEU A 78 8.17 6.19 23.98
C LEU A 78 8.67 6.39 22.55
N LEU A 79 9.52 5.48 22.09
CA LEU A 79 10.03 5.47 20.73
C LEU A 79 9.80 4.09 20.14
N PHE A 80 9.09 4.04 19.03
CA PHE A 80 8.85 2.86 18.22
C PHE A 80 9.61 2.99 16.90
N SER A 81 10.35 1.95 16.55
CA SER A 81 11.15 1.92 15.32
C SER A 81 11.42 0.46 14.94
N ALA A 82 11.36 0.16 13.65
CA ALA A 82 11.72 -1.17 13.15
C ALA A 82 13.23 -1.38 13.21
N THR A 83 14.02 -0.32 13.06
CA THR A 83 15.48 -0.32 13.11
C THR A 83 15.98 0.74 14.08
N MET A 84 17.21 0.57 14.56
CA MET A 84 17.86 1.49 15.52
C MET A 84 19.19 2.02 14.95
N PRO A 85 19.16 2.83 13.87
CA PRO A 85 20.37 3.42 13.30
C PRO A 85 21.00 4.43 14.28
N ARG A 86 22.27 4.74 14.05
CA ARG A 86 23.05 5.63 14.96
C ARG A 86 22.38 6.96 15.29
N PRO A 87 21.74 7.69 14.35
CA PRO A 87 21.04 8.93 14.66
C PRO A 87 19.89 8.73 15.66
N ILE A 88 19.08 7.68 15.49
CA ILE A 88 17.99 7.36 16.44
C ILE A 88 18.54 6.99 17.81
N LEU A 89 19.61 6.18 17.87
CA LEU A 89 20.31 5.90 19.14
C LEU A 89 20.83 7.18 19.80
N SER A 90 21.28 8.15 19.03
CA SER A 90 21.74 9.44 19.58
C SER A 90 20.58 10.25 20.13
N LEU A 91 19.42 10.26 19.47
CA LEU A 91 18.19 10.87 19.97
C LEU A 91 17.76 10.25 21.32
N THR A 92 17.76 8.91 21.40
CA THR A 92 17.37 8.22 22.64
C THR A 92 18.31 8.60 23.81
N LYS A 93 19.62 8.61 23.58
CA LYS A 93 20.61 8.98 24.59
C LYS A 93 20.49 10.45 25.06
N LYS A 94 20.12 11.36 24.15
CA LYS A 94 20.04 12.78 24.43
C LYS A 94 18.75 13.18 25.13
N TYR A 95 17.63 12.57 24.78
CA TYR A 95 16.29 13.03 25.17
C TYR A 95 15.49 12.04 26.03
N MET A 96 15.92 10.80 26.21
CA MET A 96 15.24 9.83 27.07
C MET A 96 16.02 9.56 28.33
N LYS A 97 15.33 9.52 29.48
CA LYS A 97 15.93 9.24 30.80
C LYS A 97 15.93 7.73 31.07
N ALA A 98 17.11 7.09 31.10
CA ALA A 98 17.27 5.67 31.35
C ALA A 98 16.24 4.78 30.61
N PRO A 99 16.17 4.84 29.28
CA PRO A 99 15.15 4.13 28.53
C PRO A 99 15.30 2.62 28.70
N LYS A 100 14.17 1.92 28.88
CA LYS A 100 14.13 0.47 28.79
C LYS A 100 14.03 0.08 27.31
N ASN A 101 14.92 -0.78 26.86
CA ASN A 101 14.87 -1.32 25.52
C ASN A 101 14.02 -2.61 25.54
N VAL A 102 12.96 -2.62 24.75
CA VAL A 102 12.12 -3.79 24.50
C VAL A 102 12.32 -4.18 23.03
N THR A 103 13.01 -5.28 22.81
CA THR A 103 13.28 -5.79 21.46
C THR A 103 12.44 -7.03 21.23
N ILE A 104 11.60 -6.98 20.22
CA ILE A 104 10.95 -8.17 19.67
C ILE A 104 12.00 -8.85 18.79
N SER A 105 12.32 -10.12 19.08
CA SER A 105 13.38 -10.83 18.35
C SER A 105 13.04 -10.91 16.87
N LYS A 106 14.06 -10.79 15.99
CA LYS A 106 13.88 -10.93 14.53
C LYS A 106 13.34 -12.31 14.12
N GLU A 107 13.40 -13.29 15.00
CA GLU A 107 12.82 -14.64 14.81
C GLU A 107 11.29 -14.62 14.88
N GLU A 108 10.72 -13.64 15.59
CA GLU A 108 9.27 -13.38 15.64
C GLU A 108 8.79 -12.43 14.54
N LEU A 109 9.73 -11.70 13.90
CA LEU A 109 9.49 -10.89 12.71
C LEU A 109 9.49 -11.71 11.41
N THR A 110 9.45 -13.05 11.51
CA THR A 110 9.11 -13.84 10.35
C THR A 110 7.78 -13.32 9.85
N VAL A 111 7.74 -12.97 8.59
CA VAL A 111 6.50 -12.68 7.87
C VAL A 111 5.98 -14.04 7.35
N PRO A 112 5.53 -14.96 8.25
CA PRO A 112 5.29 -16.37 7.92
C PRO A 112 4.08 -16.52 7.02
N LEU A 113 3.30 -15.43 6.87
CA LEU A 113 2.05 -15.42 6.13
C LEU A 113 2.14 -14.74 4.77
N ILE A 114 3.34 -14.27 4.37
CA ILE A 114 3.53 -13.65 3.05
C ILE A 114 4.37 -14.55 2.16
N GLU A 115 3.74 -15.06 1.12
CA GLU A 115 4.44 -15.74 0.03
C GLU A 115 5.21 -14.71 -0.81
N GLN A 116 6.47 -14.99 -1.14
CA GLN A 116 7.33 -14.04 -1.80
C GLN A 116 7.88 -14.60 -3.12
N TYR A 117 7.59 -13.89 -4.21
CA TYR A 117 7.98 -14.29 -5.56
C TYR A 117 8.72 -13.19 -6.29
N TYR A 118 9.60 -13.55 -7.24
CA TYR A 118 10.13 -12.60 -8.17
C TYR A 118 9.99 -13.08 -9.63
N PHE A 119 9.84 -12.11 -10.51
CA PHE A 119 9.72 -12.29 -11.95
C PHE A 119 10.82 -11.52 -12.66
N GLU A 120 11.56 -12.20 -13.52
CA GLU A 120 12.60 -11.58 -14.34
C GLU A 120 12.01 -11.23 -15.71
N THR A 121 11.91 -9.93 -16.01
CA THR A 121 11.36 -9.45 -17.27
C THR A 121 12.00 -8.13 -17.70
N LYS A 122 12.02 -7.88 -19.02
CA LYS A 122 12.38 -6.58 -19.59
C LYS A 122 11.16 -5.68 -19.75
N ASP A 123 10.00 -6.26 -20.02
CA ASP A 123 8.71 -5.55 -20.13
C ASP A 123 7.89 -5.81 -18.87
N LYS A 124 8.06 -4.90 -17.89
CA LYS A 124 7.38 -5.00 -16.61
C LYS A 124 5.88 -4.70 -16.72
N VAL A 125 5.47 -3.82 -17.66
CA VAL A 125 4.07 -3.44 -17.83
C VAL A 125 3.27 -4.61 -18.38
N GLU A 126 3.77 -5.23 -19.44
CA GLU A 126 3.13 -6.42 -20.02
C GLU A 126 3.10 -7.58 -19.04
N GLY A 127 4.22 -7.81 -18.32
CA GLY A 127 4.28 -8.84 -17.27
C GLY A 127 3.27 -8.61 -16.15
N LEU A 128 3.09 -7.35 -15.74
CA LEU A 128 2.10 -6.96 -14.72
C LEU A 128 0.67 -7.23 -15.21
N CYS A 129 0.34 -6.82 -16.43
CA CYS A 129 -1.01 -7.05 -16.98
C CYS A 129 -1.33 -8.56 -17.03
N ARG A 130 -0.40 -9.41 -17.44
CA ARG A 130 -0.61 -10.87 -17.42
C ARG A 130 -0.84 -11.43 -16.02
N LEU A 131 -0.16 -10.89 -15.01
CA LEU A 131 -0.39 -11.28 -13.61
C LEU A 131 -1.77 -10.82 -13.13
N LEU A 132 -2.17 -9.58 -13.46
CA LEU A 132 -3.49 -9.05 -13.12
C LEU A 132 -4.62 -9.88 -13.75
N ASP A 133 -4.44 -10.28 -15.00
CA ASP A 133 -5.45 -11.04 -15.73
C ASP A 133 -5.53 -12.52 -15.34
N ALA A 134 -4.40 -13.11 -14.92
CA ALA A 134 -4.32 -14.55 -14.72
C ALA A 134 -4.31 -15.01 -13.26
N GLU A 135 -3.74 -14.23 -12.34
CA GLU A 135 -3.43 -14.73 -11.00
C GLU A 135 -3.97 -13.84 -9.86
N ILE A 136 -4.25 -12.55 -10.11
CA ILE A 136 -4.52 -11.60 -9.04
C ILE A 136 -6.01 -11.32 -8.91
N ASP A 137 -6.56 -11.64 -7.75
CA ASP A 137 -7.91 -11.25 -7.34
C ASP A 137 -7.82 -10.37 -6.08
N GLY A 138 -8.65 -9.32 -6.00
CA GLY A 138 -8.75 -8.45 -4.84
C GLY A 138 -7.87 -7.20 -4.88
N LYS A 139 -7.75 -6.54 -3.74
CA LYS A 139 -7.03 -5.27 -3.61
C LYS A 139 -5.53 -5.46 -3.59
N LEU A 140 -4.83 -4.64 -4.36
CA LEU A 140 -3.37 -4.68 -4.39
C LEU A 140 -2.73 -3.29 -4.35
N ILE A 141 -1.48 -3.26 -3.88
CA ILE A 141 -0.63 -2.07 -3.92
C ILE A 141 0.57 -2.37 -4.81
N ILE A 142 0.84 -1.45 -5.74
CA ILE A 142 2.01 -1.50 -6.63
C ILE A 142 2.97 -0.38 -6.23
N PHE A 143 4.21 -0.73 -5.95
CA PHE A 143 5.25 0.23 -5.61
C PHE A 143 6.11 0.59 -6.80
N CYS A 144 6.14 1.89 -7.14
CA CYS A 144 7.04 2.49 -8.11
C CYS A 144 8.08 3.36 -7.41
N ARG A 145 9.29 3.45 -8.01
CA ARG A 145 10.40 4.23 -7.47
C ARG A 145 10.17 5.73 -7.54
N THR A 146 9.47 6.22 -8.55
CA THR A 146 9.32 7.66 -8.83
C THR A 146 7.88 8.05 -9.00
N LYS A 147 7.57 9.33 -8.74
CA LYS A 147 6.25 9.93 -8.96
C LYS A 147 5.84 9.79 -10.43
N LYS A 148 6.74 10.08 -11.36
CA LYS A 148 6.50 9.90 -12.80
C LYS A 148 6.19 8.44 -13.15
N GLY A 149 6.90 7.48 -12.55
CA GLY A 149 6.61 6.06 -12.74
C GLY A 149 5.22 5.67 -12.27
N VAL A 150 4.72 6.30 -11.19
CA VAL A 150 3.34 6.12 -10.72
C VAL A 150 2.36 6.64 -11.75
N ASP A 151 2.56 7.85 -12.27
CA ASP A 151 1.68 8.45 -13.28
C ASP A 151 1.67 7.63 -14.58
N ASP A 152 2.85 7.31 -15.12
CA ASP A 152 3.00 6.54 -16.35
C ASP A 152 2.33 5.16 -16.24
N LEU A 153 2.51 4.47 -15.11
CA LEU A 153 1.90 3.17 -14.87
C LEU A 153 0.38 3.26 -14.67
N SER A 154 -0.10 4.29 -13.97
CA SER A 154 -1.54 4.54 -13.77
C SER A 154 -2.24 4.75 -15.11
N ILE A 155 -1.66 5.55 -16.00
CA ILE A 155 -2.18 5.78 -17.35
C ILE A 155 -2.16 4.47 -18.15
N ALA A 156 -1.06 3.73 -18.11
CA ALA A 156 -0.92 2.48 -18.84
C ALA A 156 -1.92 1.40 -18.42
N LEU A 157 -2.22 1.29 -17.13
CA LEU A 157 -3.21 0.34 -16.61
C LEU A 157 -4.65 0.83 -16.90
N SER A 158 -4.94 2.11 -16.66
CA SER A 158 -6.27 2.67 -16.94
C SER A 158 -6.65 2.58 -18.41
N SER A 159 -5.70 2.78 -19.33
CA SER A 159 -5.93 2.63 -20.78
C SER A 159 -6.25 1.18 -21.21
N ARG A 160 -5.94 0.21 -20.35
CA ARG A 160 -6.24 -1.22 -20.54
C ARG A 160 -7.48 -1.68 -19.75
N GLY A 161 -8.20 -0.74 -19.13
CA GLY A 161 -9.45 -1.03 -18.43
C GLY A 161 -9.31 -1.39 -16.95
N TYR A 162 -8.10 -1.37 -16.37
CA TYR A 162 -7.95 -1.63 -14.93
C TYR A 162 -8.37 -0.43 -14.10
N MET A 163 -9.06 -0.68 -12.99
CA MET A 163 -9.41 0.36 -12.01
C MET A 163 -8.20 0.69 -11.12
N ALA A 164 -7.29 1.50 -11.67
CA ALA A 164 -6.02 1.85 -11.07
C ALA A 164 -5.92 3.36 -10.78
N GLU A 165 -5.44 3.73 -9.59
CA GLU A 165 -5.20 5.13 -9.19
C GLU A 165 -3.79 5.30 -8.64
N GLY A 166 -3.17 6.43 -8.99
CA GLY A 166 -1.84 6.80 -8.53
C GLY A 166 -1.85 7.58 -7.22
N LEU A 167 -0.87 7.31 -6.34
CA LEU A 167 -0.68 8.01 -5.08
C LEU A 167 0.78 8.42 -4.91
N HIS A 168 1.08 9.71 -4.98
CA HIS A 168 2.44 10.26 -4.81
C HIS A 168 2.44 11.65 -4.18
N GLY A 169 3.64 12.15 -3.85
CA GLY A 169 3.80 13.37 -3.06
C GLY A 169 3.34 14.67 -3.73
N ASP A 170 3.14 14.70 -5.05
CA ASP A 170 2.68 15.90 -5.77
C ASP A 170 1.15 16.07 -5.74
N LEU A 171 0.42 15.04 -5.28
CA LEU A 171 -1.00 15.15 -5.07
C LEU A 171 -1.30 16.04 -3.87
N SER A 172 -2.28 16.94 -4.02
CA SER A 172 -2.84 17.68 -2.90
C SER A 172 -3.48 16.73 -1.88
N GLN A 173 -3.60 17.16 -0.61
CA GLN A 173 -4.20 16.33 0.42
C GLN A 173 -5.63 15.88 0.05
N ASN A 174 -6.42 16.78 -0.55
CA ASN A 174 -7.78 16.45 -0.98
C ASN A 174 -7.80 15.34 -2.07
N GLN A 175 -6.83 15.37 -2.99
CA GLN A 175 -6.70 14.32 -4.01
C GLN A 175 -6.30 12.99 -3.37
N ARG A 176 -5.32 13.01 -2.45
CA ARG A 176 -4.90 11.81 -1.70
C ARG A 176 -6.06 11.20 -0.92
N ASP A 177 -6.83 12.03 -0.20
CA ASP A 177 -7.98 11.57 0.58
C ASP A 177 -9.05 10.94 -0.33
N ARG A 178 -9.26 11.50 -1.54
CA ARG A 178 -10.19 10.96 -2.54
C ARG A 178 -9.73 9.61 -3.08
N VAL A 179 -8.45 9.48 -3.45
CA VAL A 179 -7.87 8.20 -3.94
C VAL A 179 -7.99 7.14 -2.85
N MET A 180 -7.59 7.47 -1.63
CA MET A 180 -7.66 6.54 -0.50
C MET A 180 -9.10 6.12 -0.16
N LYS A 181 -10.06 7.04 -0.29
CA LYS A 181 -11.48 6.73 -0.10
C LYS A 181 -11.95 5.72 -1.16
N LYS A 182 -11.69 5.98 -2.44
CA LYS A 182 -12.05 5.05 -3.54
C LYS A 182 -11.45 3.66 -3.32
N PHE A 183 -10.18 3.59 -2.91
CA PHE A 183 -9.48 2.33 -2.66
C PHE A 183 -10.07 1.56 -1.47
N ARG A 184 -10.43 2.25 -0.36
CA ARG A 184 -11.11 1.61 0.78
C ARG A 184 -12.49 1.07 0.40
N GLU A 185 -13.26 1.83 -0.36
CA GLU A 185 -14.62 1.49 -0.77
C GLU A 185 -14.66 0.43 -1.89
N GLY A 186 -13.51 0.03 -2.46
CA GLY A 186 -13.43 -0.95 -3.55
C GLY A 186 -13.87 -0.41 -4.92
N ALA A 187 -13.93 0.92 -5.08
CA ALA A 187 -14.11 1.55 -6.39
C ALA A 187 -12.80 1.58 -7.21
N VAL A 188 -11.69 1.21 -6.57
CA VAL A 188 -10.36 1.05 -7.16
C VAL A 188 -9.74 -0.18 -6.52
N ASP A 189 -9.26 -1.11 -7.32
CA ASP A 189 -8.64 -2.35 -6.87
C ASP A 189 -7.11 -2.26 -6.87
N VAL A 190 -6.55 -1.38 -7.70
CA VAL A 190 -5.12 -1.22 -7.91
C VAL A 190 -4.66 0.16 -7.43
N LEU A 191 -3.94 0.21 -6.33
CA LEU A 191 -3.28 1.43 -5.86
C LEU A 191 -1.81 1.42 -6.27
N ILE A 192 -1.37 2.43 -7.04
CA ILE A 192 0.02 2.58 -7.46
C ILE A 192 0.65 3.70 -6.66
N ALA A 193 1.75 3.43 -5.94
CA ALA A 193 2.29 4.41 -5.02
C ALA A 193 3.83 4.45 -5.00
N THR A 194 4.37 5.60 -4.56
CA THR A 194 5.75 5.69 -4.10
C THR A 194 5.84 5.28 -2.63
N ASP A 195 7.04 4.89 -2.14
CA ASP A 195 7.25 4.53 -0.74
C ASP A 195 6.73 5.60 0.22
N VAL A 196 7.10 6.85 0.01
CA VAL A 196 6.68 7.98 0.86
C VAL A 196 5.16 8.16 0.90
N ALA A 197 4.49 7.97 -0.22
CA ALA A 197 3.04 8.14 -0.28
C ALA A 197 2.27 6.96 0.30
N ALA A 198 2.85 5.77 0.23
CA ALA A 198 2.27 4.54 0.76
C ALA A 198 2.48 4.35 2.27
N ARG A 199 3.31 5.20 2.90
CA ARG A 199 3.48 5.19 4.36
C ARG A 199 2.17 5.48 5.06
N GLY A 200 1.90 4.75 6.13
CA GLY A 200 0.67 4.93 6.90
C GLY A 200 -0.61 4.54 6.17
N ILE A 201 -0.53 3.86 5.03
CA ILE A 201 -1.73 3.28 4.41
C ILE A 201 -2.23 2.18 5.34
N ASP A 202 -3.38 2.47 5.94
CA ASP A 202 -4.17 1.53 6.73
C ASP A 202 -5.41 1.16 5.93
N VAL A 203 -5.29 0.07 5.20
CA VAL A 203 -6.37 -0.53 4.42
C VAL A 203 -6.33 -2.03 4.65
N ASP A 204 -7.45 -2.53 5.12
CA ASP A 204 -7.65 -3.97 5.31
C ASP A 204 -7.77 -4.70 3.96
N ASN A 205 -7.54 -5.99 4.01
CA ASN A 205 -7.76 -6.90 2.88
C ASN A 205 -6.91 -6.62 1.62
N ILE A 206 -5.70 -6.08 1.80
CA ILE A 206 -4.73 -6.04 0.71
C ILE A 206 -4.19 -7.46 0.53
N THR A 207 -4.50 -8.07 -0.60
CA THR A 207 -4.12 -9.46 -0.91
C THR A 207 -2.71 -9.52 -1.48
N HIS A 208 -2.35 -8.54 -2.30
CA HIS A 208 -1.08 -8.55 -3.03
C HIS A 208 -0.31 -7.24 -2.88
N VAL A 209 1.01 -7.36 -2.75
CA VAL A 209 1.95 -6.25 -2.87
C VAL A 209 2.88 -6.51 -4.05
N ILE A 210 2.96 -5.56 -4.97
CA ILE A 210 3.83 -5.68 -6.14
C ILE A 210 4.93 -4.62 -6.08
N ASN A 211 6.17 -5.04 -6.02
CA ASN A 211 7.32 -4.17 -6.25
C ASN A 211 7.56 -4.09 -7.77
N PHE A 212 6.89 -3.15 -8.45
CA PHE A 212 7.15 -2.87 -9.86
C PHE A 212 8.59 -2.43 -10.09
N ASP A 213 9.10 -1.64 -9.15
CA ASP A 213 10.51 -1.36 -9.01
C ASP A 213 11.04 -1.95 -7.71
N ILE A 214 12.09 -2.74 -7.79
CA ILE A 214 12.76 -3.29 -6.61
C ILE A 214 13.23 -2.15 -5.70
N PRO A 215 12.98 -2.19 -4.39
CA PRO A 215 13.43 -1.16 -3.46
C PRO A 215 14.96 -1.13 -3.37
N GLN A 216 15.51 0.04 -3.03
CA GLN A 216 16.97 0.22 -2.97
C GLN A 216 17.59 -0.40 -1.72
N ASP A 217 16.83 -0.51 -0.65
CA ASP A 217 17.25 -1.05 0.62
C ASP A 217 16.30 -2.15 1.13
N PRO A 218 16.80 -3.10 1.94
CA PRO A 218 16.00 -4.20 2.47
C PRO A 218 14.90 -3.78 3.45
N GLU A 219 15.05 -2.65 4.13
CA GLU A 219 14.07 -2.15 5.10
C GLU A 219 12.83 -1.69 4.36
N SER A 220 12.98 -0.90 3.30
CA SER A 220 11.88 -0.54 2.40
C SER A 220 11.16 -1.77 1.84
N TYR A 221 11.89 -2.85 1.53
CA TYR A 221 11.25 -4.08 1.09
C TYR A 221 10.29 -4.64 2.14
N VAL A 222 10.73 -4.74 3.41
CA VAL A 222 9.90 -5.23 4.51
C VAL A 222 8.70 -4.33 4.74
N HIS A 223 8.87 -3.02 4.73
CA HIS A 223 7.80 -2.04 4.90
C HIS A 223 6.75 -2.10 3.78
N ARG A 224 7.19 -2.37 2.54
CA ARG A 224 6.26 -2.56 1.41
C ARG A 224 5.47 -3.84 1.55
N ILE A 225 6.11 -4.99 1.73
CA ILE A 225 5.41 -6.27 1.81
C ILE A 225 4.52 -6.36 3.06
N GLY A 226 4.88 -5.67 4.15
CA GLY A 226 4.05 -5.56 5.35
C GLY A 226 2.75 -4.77 5.15
N ARG A 227 2.40 -4.33 3.92
CA ARG A 227 1.06 -3.83 3.60
C ARG A 227 0.06 -4.95 3.38
N THR A 228 0.50 -6.18 3.08
CA THR A 228 -0.33 -7.40 3.05
C THR A 228 0.00 -8.31 4.23
N GLY A 229 -0.74 -9.41 4.40
CA GLY A 229 -0.50 -10.38 5.48
C GLY A 229 -0.77 -9.86 6.88
N ARG A 230 -1.63 -8.84 7.04
CA ARG A 230 -1.95 -8.23 8.34
C ARG A 230 -3.06 -8.97 9.07
N ALA A 231 -3.08 -8.82 10.40
CA ALA A 231 -4.12 -9.35 11.27
C ALA A 231 -4.35 -10.86 11.14
N GLY A 232 -3.29 -11.63 10.85
CA GLY A 232 -3.38 -13.09 10.71
C GLY A 232 -3.82 -13.59 9.33
N ASN A 233 -4.02 -12.69 8.37
CA ASN A 233 -4.31 -13.06 6.99
C ASN A 233 -3.04 -13.46 6.25
N THR A 234 -3.18 -14.27 5.20
CA THR A 234 -2.12 -14.56 4.24
C THR A 234 -1.99 -13.43 3.22
N GLY A 235 -0.82 -13.28 2.63
CA GLY A 235 -0.56 -12.29 1.59
C GLY A 235 0.45 -12.77 0.58
N VAL A 236 0.51 -12.09 -0.56
CA VAL A 236 1.48 -12.38 -1.62
C VAL A 236 2.28 -11.13 -1.96
N ALA A 237 3.60 -11.27 -2.00
CA ALA A 237 4.51 -10.23 -2.44
C ALA A 237 5.21 -10.65 -3.73
N MET A 238 5.10 -9.82 -4.75
CA MET A 238 5.67 -10.05 -6.07
C MET A 238 6.68 -8.95 -6.41
N THR A 239 7.82 -9.30 -6.95
CA THR A 239 8.87 -8.33 -7.28
C THR A 239 9.33 -8.50 -8.71
N PHE A 240 9.22 -7.46 -9.52
CA PHE A 240 9.80 -7.43 -10.86
C PHE A 240 11.27 -7.04 -10.79
N ILE A 241 12.09 -7.81 -11.47
CA ILE A 241 13.52 -7.52 -11.61
C ILE A 241 13.97 -7.61 -13.07
N THR A 242 14.98 -6.81 -13.38
CA THR A 242 15.82 -6.97 -14.55
C THR A 242 17.08 -7.76 -14.16
N PRO A 243 17.82 -8.34 -15.13
CA PRO A 243 19.10 -9.03 -14.83
C PRO A 243 20.10 -8.17 -14.04
N ARG A 244 20.05 -6.85 -14.21
CA ARG A 244 20.95 -5.90 -13.51
C ARG A 244 20.59 -5.77 -12.03
N GLU A 245 19.32 -5.96 -11.67
CA GLU A 245 18.80 -5.81 -10.32
C GLU A 245 18.95 -7.08 -9.47
N PHE A 246 19.48 -8.17 -10.04
CA PHE A 246 19.64 -9.45 -9.32
C PHE A 246 20.54 -9.34 -8.07
N ARG A 247 21.56 -8.47 -8.11
CA ARG A 247 22.41 -8.24 -6.92
C ARG A 247 21.62 -7.61 -5.77
N GLN A 248 20.72 -6.69 -6.10
CA GLN A 248 19.83 -6.05 -5.13
C GLN A 248 18.87 -7.05 -4.50
N LEU A 249 18.25 -7.92 -5.32
CA LEU A 249 17.41 -9.00 -4.82
C LEU A 249 18.18 -9.88 -3.82
N LYS A 250 19.43 -10.26 -4.14
CA LYS A 250 20.26 -11.08 -3.24
C LYS A 250 20.63 -10.37 -1.94
N LEU A 251 20.79 -9.06 -1.95
CA LEU A 251 21.00 -8.28 -0.74
C LEU A 251 19.75 -8.32 0.15
N ILE A 252 18.57 -8.12 -0.43
CA ILE A 252 17.28 -8.20 0.27
C ILE A 252 17.12 -9.59 0.90
N GLU A 253 17.26 -10.68 0.14
CA GLU A 253 17.15 -12.06 0.66
C GLU A 253 18.05 -12.33 1.87
N ARG A 254 19.30 -11.84 1.81
CA ARG A 254 20.26 -12.02 2.92
C ARG A 254 19.84 -11.28 4.19
N THR A 255 19.31 -10.08 4.04
CA THR A 255 18.93 -9.22 5.18
C THR A 255 17.61 -9.70 5.80
N VAL A 256 16.65 -10.05 4.97
CA VAL A 256 15.32 -10.54 5.41
C VAL A 256 15.38 -12.01 5.84
N LYS A 257 16.50 -12.71 5.55
CA LYS A 257 16.72 -14.15 5.82
C LYS A 257 15.65 -15.05 5.22
N THR A 258 15.03 -14.60 4.13
CA THR A 258 13.99 -15.34 3.41
C THR A 258 14.36 -15.45 1.94
N LYS A 259 14.20 -16.65 1.38
CA LYS A 259 14.44 -16.88 -0.03
C LYS A 259 13.20 -16.48 -0.84
N ILE A 260 13.37 -15.54 -1.75
CA ILE A 260 12.30 -15.12 -2.66
C ILE A 260 12.29 -16.09 -3.85
N GLN A 261 11.17 -16.73 -4.11
CA GLN A 261 11.08 -17.79 -5.12
C GLN A 261 10.97 -17.19 -6.53
N ARG A 262 11.72 -17.72 -7.47
CA ARG A 262 11.56 -17.38 -8.88
C ARG A 262 10.29 -18.02 -9.43
N ARG A 263 9.44 -17.20 -10.07
CA ARG A 263 8.30 -17.66 -10.86
C ARG A 263 8.42 -17.19 -12.31
N GLN A 264 7.77 -17.91 -13.20
CA GLN A 264 7.61 -17.48 -14.59
C GLN A 264 6.30 -16.67 -14.69
N LEU A 265 6.33 -15.63 -15.55
CA LEU A 265 5.13 -14.89 -15.87
C LEU A 265 4.10 -15.78 -16.57
N PRO A 266 2.80 -15.59 -16.31
CA PRO A 266 1.75 -16.28 -17.03
C PRO A 266 1.91 -16.10 -18.55
N THR A 267 1.65 -17.15 -19.29
CA THR A 267 1.59 -17.11 -20.75
C THR A 267 0.24 -16.55 -21.21
N ALA A 268 0.15 -16.13 -22.46
CA ALA A 268 -1.14 -15.74 -23.04
C ALA A 268 -2.19 -16.85 -22.94
N ALA A 269 -1.77 -18.13 -23.03
CA ALA A 269 -2.66 -19.26 -22.85
C ALA A 269 -3.24 -19.33 -21.42
N ASN A 270 -2.43 -19.08 -20.40
CA ASN A 270 -2.91 -19.04 -19.01
C ASN A 270 -3.93 -17.92 -18.78
N VAL A 271 -3.71 -16.75 -19.39
CA VAL A 271 -4.66 -15.62 -19.32
C VAL A 271 -6.00 -16.02 -19.95
N ILE A 272 -5.97 -16.61 -21.15
CA ILE A 272 -7.21 -17.05 -21.85
C ILE A 272 -7.93 -18.13 -21.02
N GLU A 273 -7.22 -19.09 -20.48
CA GLU A 273 -7.78 -20.13 -19.63
C GLU A 273 -8.48 -19.52 -18.41
N ARG A 274 -7.81 -18.63 -17.69
CA ARG A 274 -8.37 -17.93 -16.52
C ARG A 274 -9.61 -17.10 -16.86
N GLN A 275 -9.59 -16.38 -17.99
CA GLN A 275 -10.76 -15.64 -18.46
C GLN A 275 -11.95 -16.54 -18.72
N ARG A 276 -11.71 -17.72 -19.33
CA ARG A 276 -12.78 -18.73 -19.54
C ARG A 276 -13.34 -19.23 -18.21
N ASP A 277 -12.47 -19.56 -17.23
CA ASP A 277 -12.93 -20.03 -15.93
C ASP A 277 -13.73 -18.95 -15.19
N GLN A 278 -13.34 -17.70 -15.29
CA GLN A 278 -14.08 -16.58 -14.69
C GLN A 278 -15.46 -16.40 -15.33
N ILE A 279 -15.57 -16.54 -16.65
CA ILE A 279 -16.86 -16.47 -17.36
C ILE A 279 -17.75 -17.63 -16.91
N ILE A 280 -17.21 -18.86 -16.85
CA ILE A 280 -17.95 -20.04 -16.39
C ILE A 280 -18.45 -19.81 -14.96
N SER A 281 -17.60 -19.35 -14.06
CA SER A 281 -17.97 -19.08 -12.67
C SER A 281 -19.04 -18.01 -12.54
N LYS A 282 -18.93 -16.89 -13.30
CA LYS A 282 -19.97 -15.85 -13.34
C LYS A 282 -21.31 -16.40 -13.82
N MET A 283 -21.29 -17.19 -14.88
CA MET A 283 -22.52 -17.81 -15.40
C MET A 283 -23.15 -18.77 -14.39
N GLN A 284 -22.32 -19.62 -13.73
CA GLN A 284 -22.80 -20.52 -12.68
C GLN A 284 -23.47 -19.72 -11.56
N THR A 285 -22.86 -18.64 -11.10
CA THR A 285 -23.44 -17.76 -10.08
C THR A 285 -24.81 -17.18 -10.49
N VAL A 286 -24.94 -16.70 -11.74
CA VAL A 286 -26.21 -16.17 -12.27
C VAL A 286 -27.26 -17.26 -12.34
N LEU A 287 -26.89 -18.49 -12.75
CA LEU A 287 -27.79 -19.64 -12.83
C LEU A 287 -28.26 -20.09 -11.42
N GLU A 288 -27.36 -20.20 -10.47
CA GLU A 288 -27.66 -20.58 -9.08
C GLU A 288 -28.56 -19.58 -8.37
N LEU A 289 -28.35 -18.28 -8.61
CA LEU A 289 -29.19 -17.21 -8.06
C LEU A 289 -30.50 -17.02 -8.82
N ASN A 290 -30.75 -17.77 -9.92
CA ASN A 290 -31.90 -17.58 -10.82
C ASN A 290 -32.04 -16.12 -11.31
N ALA A 291 -30.93 -15.38 -11.46
CA ALA A 291 -30.95 -13.97 -11.83
C ALA A 291 -31.07 -13.73 -13.34
N TYR A 292 -31.55 -14.71 -14.09
CA TYR A 292 -31.69 -14.69 -15.55
C TYR A 292 -33.13 -14.60 -16.03
N HIS A 293 -34.13 -14.67 -15.15
CA HIS A 293 -35.54 -14.74 -15.53
C HIS A 293 -36.01 -13.58 -16.41
N ASP A 294 -35.52 -12.37 -16.16
CA ASP A 294 -35.89 -11.18 -16.93
C ASP A 294 -35.40 -11.24 -18.38
N TYR A 295 -34.43 -12.10 -18.68
CA TYR A 295 -33.83 -12.31 -20.00
C TYR A 295 -34.43 -13.51 -20.75
N MET A 296 -35.28 -14.32 -20.11
CA MET A 296 -35.89 -15.49 -20.74
C MET A 296 -36.67 -15.16 -22.02
N PRO A 297 -37.51 -14.09 -22.07
CA PRO A 297 -38.26 -13.76 -23.29
C PRO A 297 -37.35 -13.41 -24.49
N ILE A 298 -36.17 -12.82 -24.21
CA ILE A 298 -35.17 -12.52 -25.25
C ILE A 298 -34.53 -13.82 -25.75
N ALA A 299 -34.19 -14.71 -24.83
CA ALA A 299 -33.59 -16.00 -25.18
C ALA A 299 -34.58 -16.85 -26.01
N GLU A 300 -35.86 -16.93 -25.61
CA GLU A 300 -36.91 -17.64 -26.34
C GLU A 300 -37.05 -17.12 -27.76
N SER A 301 -37.10 -15.78 -27.96
CA SER A 301 -37.16 -15.16 -29.30
C SER A 301 -35.96 -15.49 -30.20
N LEU A 302 -34.74 -15.66 -29.59
CA LEU A 302 -33.57 -16.02 -30.37
C LEU A 302 -33.57 -17.51 -30.74
N LEU A 303 -34.19 -18.35 -29.91
CA LEU A 303 -34.29 -19.80 -30.14
C LEU A 303 -35.26 -20.16 -31.27
N ASP A 304 -36.10 -19.21 -31.76
CA ASP A 304 -36.92 -19.40 -32.93
C ASP A 304 -36.07 -19.49 -34.24
N ASP A 305 -34.91 -18.82 -34.27
CA ASP A 305 -34.04 -18.73 -35.43
C ASP A 305 -32.68 -19.42 -35.29
N TYR A 306 -32.21 -19.63 -34.05
CA TYR A 306 -30.87 -20.16 -33.72
C TYR A 306 -30.92 -21.29 -32.72
N SER A 307 -29.93 -22.17 -32.75
CA SER A 307 -29.79 -23.22 -31.73
C SER A 307 -29.38 -22.68 -30.36
N ALA A 308 -29.68 -23.42 -29.28
CA ALA A 308 -29.31 -23.04 -27.94
C ALA A 308 -27.78 -22.88 -27.77
N GLU A 309 -27.02 -23.72 -28.46
CA GLU A 309 -25.56 -23.65 -28.48
C GLU A 309 -25.03 -22.38 -29.15
N GLU A 310 -25.66 -21.97 -30.28
CA GLU A 310 -25.27 -20.73 -30.97
C GLU A 310 -25.59 -19.49 -30.14
N VAL A 311 -26.76 -19.43 -29.51
CA VAL A 311 -27.17 -18.34 -28.62
C VAL A 311 -26.23 -18.27 -27.40
N ALA A 312 -25.93 -19.41 -26.78
CA ALA A 312 -24.99 -19.46 -25.66
C ALA A 312 -23.58 -19.03 -26.09
N ALA A 313 -23.08 -19.51 -27.23
CA ALA A 313 -21.76 -19.14 -27.74
C ALA A 313 -21.65 -17.64 -28.05
N ALA A 314 -22.70 -17.04 -28.62
CA ALA A 314 -22.77 -15.63 -28.90
C ALA A 314 -22.78 -14.79 -27.61
N ALA A 315 -23.57 -15.20 -26.61
CA ALA A 315 -23.59 -14.53 -25.30
C ALA A 315 -22.21 -14.59 -24.60
N LEU A 316 -21.55 -15.73 -24.63
CA LEU A 316 -20.18 -15.91 -24.10
C LEU A 316 -19.17 -15.02 -24.82
N LYS A 317 -19.29 -14.87 -26.14
CA LYS A 317 -18.43 -13.97 -26.92
C LYS A 317 -18.60 -12.52 -26.49
N LEU A 318 -19.85 -12.05 -26.33
CA LEU A 318 -20.13 -10.69 -25.87
C LEU A 318 -19.64 -10.39 -24.45
N MET A 319 -19.51 -11.41 -23.61
CA MET A 319 -18.93 -11.27 -22.27
C MET A 319 -17.39 -11.13 -22.27
N GLN A 320 -16.74 -11.42 -23.41
CA GLN A 320 -15.28 -11.31 -23.56
C GLN A 320 -14.86 -9.97 -24.19
N GLU A 321 -15.77 -9.23 -24.81
CA GLU A 321 -15.56 -7.89 -25.36
C GLU A 321 -15.77 -6.81 -24.28
#